data_365ffe15a5e41a592aa0e2f6d37d609c
#
_entry.id   365ffe15a5e41a592aa0e2f6d37d609c
#
_cell.length_a   1.000
_cell.length_b   1.000
_cell.length_c   1.000
_cell.angle_alpha   90.00
_cell.angle_beta   90.00
_cell.angle_gamma   90.00
#
_symmetry.space_group_name_H-M   'P 1'
#
loop_
_entity.id
_entity.type
_entity.pdbx_description
1 polymer ?
#
loop_
_entity_poly.entity_id
_entity_poly.type
_entity_poly.pdbx_seq_one_letter_code
_entity_poly.pdbx_strand_id
1 'polypeptide(L)'
;MIHKRDEIALKIREFIESLNHECKAGAVVAVEGKKDEIALRDLGFQGEILVYNNFKGITNFVDYVSRNGRKVILLLDRDKKGRTLTSKIFKKLNLLCPHDGLYYKKRFVKMTHGKIMCVENLSNYCLPFAENYTKFAFESKAVI
;
A
#
# COMPACT_ATOMS: atom_id res chain seq x y z
N MET A 1 6.26 -8.12 28.16
CA MET A 1 6.74 -8.77 26.94
C MET A 1 5.73 -8.55 25.80
N ILE A 2 6.18 -8.02 24.66
CA ILE A 2 5.30 -7.76 23.54
C ILE A 2 5.05 -9.08 22.80
N HIS A 3 3.77 -9.37 22.57
CA HIS A 3 3.38 -10.57 21.81
C HIS A 3 3.84 -10.44 20.36
N LYS A 4 4.24 -11.53 19.71
CA LYS A 4 4.73 -11.53 18.33
C LYS A 4 3.72 -10.89 17.36
N ARG A 5 2.43 -11.12 17.57
CA ARG A 5 1.35 -10.52 16.79
C ARG A 5 1.32 -9.00 16.95
N ASP A 6 1.60 -8.50 18.15
CA ASP A 6 1.62 -7.07 18.42
C ASP A 6 2.82 -6.40 17.78
N GLU A 7 3.96 -7.09 17.69
CA GLU A 7 5.13 -6.58 16.97
C GLU A 7 4.83 -6.39 15.49
N ILE A 8 4.13 -7.34 14.88
CA ILE A 8 3.72 -7.23 13.48
C ILE A 8 2.76 -6.06 13.31
N ALA A 9 1.79 -5.91 14.22
CA ALA A 9 0.82 -4.81 14.17
C ALA A 9 1.51 -3.46 14.25
N LEU A 10 2.51 -3.31 15.12
CA LEU A 10 3.29 -2.07 15.21
C LEU A 10 4.06 -1.77 13.92
N LYS A 11 4.67 -2.78 13.34
CA LYS A 11 5.39 -2.63 12.07
C LYS A 11 4.46 -2.24 10.93
N ILE A 12 3.27 -2.81 10.89
CA ILE A 12 2.24 -2.45 9.91
C ILE A 12 1.84 -0.98 10.08
N ARG A 13 1.63 -0.56 11.31
CA ARG A 13 1.30 0.83 11.62
C ARG A 13 2.40 1.79 11.15
N GLU A 14 3.65 1.47 11.44
CA GLU A 14 4.79 2.27 10.98
C GLU A 14 4.85 2.32 9.45
N PHE A 15 4.57 1.19 8.81
CA PHE A 15 4.52 1.10 7.35
C PHE A 15 3.45 2.04 6.78
N ILE A 16 2.24 2.03 7.34
CA ILE A 16 1.14 2.89 6.91
C ILE A 16 1.46 4.37 7.15
N GLU A 17 2.05 4.70 8.29
CA GLU A 17 2.45 6.07 8.59
C GLU A 17 3.50 6.58 7.60
N SER A 18 4.43 5.70 7.21
CA SER A 18 5.45 6.01 6.21
C SER A 18 4.83 6.26 4.84
N LEU A 19 3.85 5.43 4.44
CA LEU A 19 3.10 5.65 3.20
C LEU A 19 2.35 6.99 3.23
N ASN A 20 1.71 7.30 4.33
CA ASN A 20 1.01 8.58 4.48
C ASN A 20 1.96 9.76 4.31
N HIS A 21 3.14 9.66 4.88
CA HIS A 21 4.16 10.71 4.75
C HIS A 21 4.57 10.91 3.29
N GLU A 22 4.85 9.81 2.57
CA GLU A 22 5.22 9.87 1.16
C GLU A 22 4.12 10.48 0.30
N CYS A 23 2.87 10.16 0.60
CA CYS A 23 1.74 10.66 -0.17
C CYS A 23 1.46 12.13 0.09
N LYS A 24 1.77 12.63 1.28
CA LYS A 24 1.73 14.08 1.54
C LYS A 24 2.76 14.83 0.71
N ALA A 25 3.88 14.18 0.38
CA ALA A 25 4.90 14.74 -0.49
C ALA A 25 4.58 14.57 -1.99
N GLY A 26 3.42 14.03 -2.33
CA GLY A 26 2.95 13.93 -3.70
C GLY A 26 2.91 12.52 -4.30
N ALA A 27 3.31 11.50 -3.56
CA ALA A 27 3.27 10.14 -4.06
C ALA A 27 1.84 9.58 -4.13
N VAL A 28 1.65 8.53 -4.92
CA VAL A 28 0.40 7.79 -5.03
C VAL A 28 0.69 6.30 -4.89
N VAL A 29 -0.18 5.59 -4.20
CA VAL A 29 -0.05 4.14 -4.00
C VAL A 29 -0.92 3.41 -5.02
N ALA A 30 -0.37 2.39 -5.66
CA ALA A 30 -1.12 1.54 -6.58
C ALA A 30 -1.25 0.15 -5.98
N VAL A 31 -2.48 -0.35 -5.94
CA VAL A 31 -2.82 -1.71 -5.51
C VAL A 31 -3.51 -2.44 -6.66
N GLU A 32 -3.65 -3.76 -6.55
CA GLU A 32 -4.23 -4.53 -7.64
C GLU A 32 -5.76 -4.45 -7.67
N GLY A 33 -6.43 -4.66 -6.54
CA GLY A 33 -7.88 -4.75 -6.48
C GLY A 33 -8.52 -3.88 -5.41
N LYS A 34 -9.85 -3.83 -5.46
CA LYS A 34 -10.67 -3.03 -4.55
C LYS A 34 -10.50 -3.45 -3.10
N LYS A 35 -10.35 -4.75 -2.83
CA LYS A 35 -10.18 -5.25 -1.47
C LYS A 35 -8.90 -4.75 -0.84
N ASP A 36 -7.83 -4.59 -1.63
CA ASP A 36 -6.58 -4.02 -1.14
C ASP A 36 -6.77 -2.55 -0.79
N GLU A 37 -7.52 -1.80 -1.59
CA GLU A 37 -7.85 -0.41 -1.30
C GLU A 37 -8.59 -0.29 0.03
N ILE A 38 -9.62 -1.12 0.22
CA ILE A 38 -10.40 -1.14 1.45
C ILE A 38 -9.49 -1.46 2.64
N ALA A 39 -8.62 -2.46 2.50
CA ALA A 39 -7.71 -2.85 3.58
C ALA A 39 -6.77 -1.72 3.97
N LEU A 40 -6.21 -1.00 3.01
CA LEU A 40 -5.35 0.15 3.30
C LEU A 40 -6.11 1.25 4.03
N ARG A 41 -7.34 1.54 3.61
CA ARG A 41 -8.18 2.53 4.29
C ARG A 41 -8.46 2.12 5.73
N ASP A 42 -8.79 0.85 5.94
CA ASP A 42 -9.05 0.32 7.28
C ASP A 42 -7.83 0.38 8.19
N LEU A 43 -6.63 0.30 7.62
CA LEU A 43 -5.38 0.40 8.36
C LEU A 43 -4.95 1.85 8.63
N GLY A 44 -5.70 2.82 8.13
CA GLY A 44 -5.41 4.23 8.38
C GLY A 44 -4.67 4.96 7.28
N PHE A 45 -4.54 4.37 6.09
CA PHE A 45 -3.92 5.06 4.96
C PHE A 45 -4.85 6.16 4.45
N GLN A 46 -4.33 7.37 4.30
CA GLN A 46 -5.11 8.55 3.93
C GLN A 46 -4.73 9.13 2.57
N GLY A 47 -3.73 8.56 1.90
CA GLY A 47 -3.27 9.05 0.61
C GLY A 47 -4.13 8.60 -0.55
N GLU A 48 -3.76 9.02 -1.75
CA GLU A 48 -4.45 8.59 -2.96
C GLU A 48 -4.08 7.15 -3.33
N ILE A 49 -5.07 6.37 -3.71
CA ILE A 49 -4.90 4.99 -4.13
C ILE A 49 -5.37 4.83 -5.57
N LEU A 50 -4.54 4.22 -6.40
CA LEU A 50 -4.93 3.77 -7.74
C LEU A 50 -5.17 2.28 -7.70
N VAL A 51 -6.32 1.84 -8.17
CA VAL A 51 -6.66 0.41 -8.27
C VAL A 51 -6.40 -0.04 -9.69
N TYR A 52 -5.39 -0.87 -9.88
CA TYR A 52 -4.95 -1.31 -11.21
C TYR A 52 -6.09 -1.93 -12.01
N ASN A 53 -6.94 -2.75 -11.36
CA ASN A 53 -8.04 -3.42 -12.05
C ASN A 53 -9.09 -2.46 -12.63
N ASN A 54 -9.06 -1.19 -12.26
CA ASN A 54 -9.94 -0.18 -12.84
C ASN A 54 -9.42 0.36 -14.18
N PHE A 55 -8.20 -0.01 -14.56
CA PHE A 55 -7.59 0.42 -15.82
C PHE A 55 -7.73 -0.68 -16.88
N LYS A 56 -7.66 -0.29 -18.16
CA LYS A 56 -7.79 -1.22 -19.28
C LYS A 56 -6.44 -1.86 -19.67
N GLY A 57 -5.64 -2.22 -18.69
CA GLY A 57 -4.36 -2.88 -18.91
C GLY A 57 -3.17 -2.00 -18.60
N ILE A 58 -1.98 -2.55 -18.80
CA ILE A 58 -0.71 -1.93 -18.39
C ILE A 58 -0.47 -0.59 -19.08
N THR A 59 -0.66 -0.53 -20.39
CA THR A 59 -0.42 0.69 -21.16
C THR A 59 -1.30 1.83 -20.67
N ASN A 60 -2.58 1.56 -20.45
CA ASN A 60 -3.52 2.55 -19.95
C ASN A 60 -3.13 3.05 -18.57
N PHE A 61 -2.73 2.14 -17.69
CA PHE A 61 -2.28 2.48 -16.34
C PHE A 61 -1.01 3.35 -16.38
N VAL A 62 -0.01 2.92 -17.15
CA VAL A 62 1.26 3.63 -17.26
C VAL A 62 1.08 5.02 -17.87
N ASP A 63 0.22 5.14 -18.88
CA ASP A 63 -0.09 6.44 -19.49
C ASP A 63 -0.71 7.40 -18.46
N TYR A 64 -1.66 6.91 -17.69
CA TYR A 64 -2.30 7.73 -16.66
C TYR A 64 -1.29 8.23 -15.63
N VAL A 65 -0.47 7.32 -15.12
CA VAL A 65 0.51 7.64 -14.10
C VAL A 65 1.56 8.61 -14.63
N SER A 66 2.08 8.39 -15.84
CA SER A 66 3.12 9.25 -16.42
C SER A 66 2.62 10.65 -16.73
N ARG A 67 1.35 10.82 -17.09
CA ARG A 67 0.76 12.15 -17.33
C ARG A 67 0.70 12.98 -16.06
N ASN A 68 0.45 12.33 -14.93
CA ASN A 68 0.34 13.03 -13.66
C ASN A 68 1.68 13.38 -13.04
N GLY A 69 2.77 12.80 -13.52
CA GLY A 69 4.14 13.11 -13.06
C GLY A 69 4.41 12.85 -11.60
N ARG A 70 3.56 12.07 -10.94
CA ARG A 70 3.69 11.79 -9.50
C ARG A 70 4.49 10.51 -9.27
N LYS A 71 5.18 10.45 -8.12
CA LYS A 71 5.89 9.24 -7.70
C LYS A 71 4.88 8.13 -7.42
N VAL A 72 5.11 6.95 -7.98
CA VAL A 72 4.22 5.79 -7.82
C VAL A 72 4.84 4.75 -6.92
N ILE A 73 4.09 4.31 -5.93
CA ILE A 73 4.47 3.22 -5.03
C ILE A 73 3.63 2.00 -5.41
N LEU A 74 4.27 0.96 -5.94
CA LEU A 74 3.58 -0.24 -6.40
C LEU A 74 3.46 -1.26 -5.27
N LEU A 75 2.22 -1.60 -4.89
CA LEU A 75 1.90 -2.61 -3.88
C LEU A 75 0.93 -3.66 -4.43
N LEU A 76 1.27 -4.21 -5.59
CA LEU A 76 0.46 -5.26 -6.22
C LEU A 76 0.69 -6.59 -5.52
N ASP A 77 -0.20 -7.55 -5.77
CA ASP A 77 -0.16 -8.87 -5.14
C ASP A 77 1.17 -9.59 -5.41
N ARG A 78 1.56 -10.44 -4.49
CA ARG A 78 2.81 -11.19 -4.56
C ARG A 78 2.66 -12.58 -5.17
N ASP A 79 1.47 -12.95 -5.61
CA ASP A 79 1.30 -14.19 -6.36
C ASP A 79 2.01 -14.10 -7.72
N LYS A 80 2.05 -15.20 -8.45
CA LYS A 80 2.75 -15.27 -9.75
C LYS A 80 2.25 -14.19 -10.71
N LYS A 81 0.93 -14.02 -10.79
CA LYS A 81 0.31 -13.02 -11.66
C LYS A 81 0.71 -11.60 -11.25
N GLY A 82 0.63 -11.29 -9.96
CA GLY A 82 0.96 -9.97 -9.44
C GLY A 82 2.43 -9.63 -9.59
N ARG A 83 3.33 -10.61 -9.39
CA ARG A 83 4.77 -10.40 -9.59
C ARG A 83 5.10 -10.14 -11.05
N THR A 84 4.47 -10.87 -11.96
CA THR A 84 4.66 -10.65 -13.39
C THR A 84 4.17 -9.27 -13.80
N LEU A 85 2.99 -8.88 -13.30
CA LEU A 85 2.40 -7.58 -13.54
C LEU A 85 3.30 -6.45 -13.01
N THR A 86 3.77 -6.60 -11.77
CA THR A 86 4.69 -5.61 -11.16
C THR A 86 5.94 -5.42 -12.01
N SER A 87 6.53 -6.53 -12.48
CA SER A 87 7.74 -6.46 -13.32
C SER A 87 7.49 -5.72 -14.63
N LYS A 88 6.37 -6.01 -15.29
CA LYS A 88 6.00 -5.35 -16.56
C LYS A 88 5.74 -3.86 -16.36
N ILE A 89 5.01 -3.50 -15.32
CA ILE A 89 4.73 -2.10 -15.01
C ILE A 89 6.02 -1.37 -14.66
N PHE A 90 6.84 -1.94 -13.80
CA PHE A 90 8.10 -1.34 -13.35
C PHE A 90 9.01 -1.02 -14.53
N LYS A 91 9.16 -1.95 -15.48
CA LYS A 91 9.99 -1.73 -16.65
C LYS A 91 9.52 -0.55 -17.49
N LYS A 92 8.22 -0.38 -17.64
CA LYS A 92 7.66 0.76 -18.38
C LYS A 92 7.79 2.06 -17.62
N LEU A 93 7.53 2.05 -16.31
CA LEU A 93 7.63 3.25 -15.49
C LEU A 93 9.06 3.75 -15.33
N ASN A 94 10.02 2.83 -15.32
CA ASN A 94 11.42 3.18 -15.07
C ASN A 94 11.95 4.24 -16.04
N LEU A 95 11.39 4.33 -17.24
CA LEU A 95 11.79 5.30 -18.27
C LEU A 95 10.90 6.53 -18.31
N LEU A 96 9.72 6.49 -17.69
CA LEU A 96 8.66 7.49 -17.94
C LEU A 96 8.30 8.35 -16.74
N CYS A 97 8.46 7.84 -15.52
CA CYS A 97 8.04 8.62 -14.35
C CYS A 97 8.77 8.18 -13.07
N PRO A 98 8.76 9.05 -12.03
CA PRO A 98 9.34 8.69 -10.75
C PRO A 98 8.59 7.53 -10.09
N HIS A 99 9.33 6.65 -9.43
CA HIS A 99 8.79 5.56 -8.63
C HIS A 99 9.71 5.32 -7.42
N ASP A 100 9.27 4.47 -6.51
CA ASP A 100 10.00 4.21 -5.27
C ASP A 100 11.06 3.11 -5.38
N GLY A 101 11.33 2.59 -6.59
CA GLY A 101 12.27 1.49 -6.79
C GLY A 101 11.84 0.21 -6.11
N LEU A 102 10.54 0.01 -5.92
CA LEU A 102 9.93 -1.11 -5.20
C LEU A 102 10.35 -1.17 -3.71
N TYR A 103 10.80 -0.05 -3.15
CA TYR A 103 11.20 0.03 -1.75
C TYR A 103 10.09 -0.42 -0.81
N TYR A 104 8.87 0.08 -0.99
CA TYR A 104 7.75 -0.27 -0.12
C TYR A 104 7.29 -1.70 -0.33
N LYS A 105 7.36 -2.22 -1.55
CA LYS A 105 7.04 -3.63 -1.79
C LYS A 105 8.04 -4.55 -1.09
N LYS A 106 9.32 -4.24 -1.16
CA LYS A 106 10.36 -5.01 -0.45
C LYS A 106 10.17 -4.91 1.07
N ARG A 107 9.84 -3.73 1.57
CA ARG A 107 9.56 -3.52 2.97
C ARG A 107 8.33 -4.33 3.43
N PHE A 108 7.29 -4.37 2.59
CA PHE A 108 6.10 -5.18 2.84
C PHE A 108 6.45 -6.67 2.98
N VAL A 109 7.26 -7.19 2.07
CA VAL A 109 7.70 -8.59 2.10
C VAL A 109 8.48 -8.88 3.38
N LYS A 110 9.42 -8.03 3.72
CA LYS A 110 10.27 -8.19 4.91
C LYS A 110 9.45 -8.13 6.19
N MET A 111 8.55 -7.18 6.29
CA MET A 111 7.68 -6.98 7.46
C MET A 111 6.80 -8.20 7.74
N THR A 112 6.32 -8.85 6.70
CA THR A 112 5.41 -9.99 6.81
C THR A 112 6.13 -11.34 6.74
N HIS A 113 7.46 -11.33 6.68
CA HIS A 113 8.29 -12.54 6.54
C HIS A 113 7.91 -13.40 5.33
N GLY A 114 7.42 -12.74 4.27
CA GLY A 114 7.01 -13.44 3.06
C GLY A 114 5.73 -14.25 3.16
N LYS A 115 5.00 -14.15 4.27
CA LYS A 115 3.79 -14.97 4.49
C LYS A 115 2.52 -14.37 3.92
N ILE A 116 2.54 -13.07 3.62
CA ILE A 116 1.36 -12.37 3.12
C ILE A 116 1.55 -12.03 1.65
N MET A 117 0.60 -12.41 0.82
CA MET A 117 0.67 -12.23 -0.63
C MET A 117 0.08 -10.93 -1.12
N CYS A 118 -0.87 -10.34 -0.39
CA CYS A 118 -1.52 -9.10 -0.80
C CYS A 118 -1.86 -8.23 0.41
N VAL A 119 -2.03 -6.94 0.15
CA VAL A 119 -2.34 -5.94 1.19
C VAL A 119 -3.62 -6.30 1.94
N GLU A 120 -4.60 -6.84 1.22
CA GLU A 120 -5.88 -7.27 1.79
C GLU A 120 -5.70 -8.13 3.05
N ASN A 121 -4.68 -8.97 3.07
CA ASN A 121 -4.46 -9.90 4.17
C ASN A 121 -3.81 -9.28 5.41
N LEU A 122 -3.36 -8.04 5.35
CA LEU A 122 -2.76 -7.37 6.51
C LEU A 122 -3.75 -7.22 7.66
N SER A 123 -5.02 -7.01 7.36
CA SER A 123 -6.05 -6.82 8.38
C SER A 123 -6.20 -8.03 9.30
N ASN A 124 -5.89 -9.23 8.81
CA ASN A 124 -5.97 -10.45 9.60
C ASN A 124 -4.98 -10.48 10.78
N TYR A 125 -3.91 -9.69 10.69
CA TYR A 125 -2.84 -9.68 11.69
C TYR A 125 -3.01 -8.60 12.74
N CYS A 126 -3.70 -7.51 12.42
CA CYS A 126 -3.74 -6.35 13.30
C CYS A 126 -5.14 -5.80 13.49
N LEU A 127 -6.18 -6.56 13.13
CA LEU A 127 -7.56 -6.08 13.22
C LEU A 127 -7.93 -5.50 14.59
N PRO A 128 -7.68 -6.20 15.72
CA PRO A 128 -8.01 -5.63 17.03
C PRO A 128 -7.24 -4.36 17.34
N PHE A 129 -5.96 -4.30 16.96
CA PHE A 129 -5.12 -3.12 17.18
C PHE A 129 -5.55 -1.97 16.28
N ALA A 130 -5.83 -2.25 15.02
CA ALA A 130 -6.27 -1.27 14.05
C ALA A 130 -7.63 -0.66 14.45
N GLU A 131 -8.56 -1.47 14.91
CA GLU A 131 -9.87 -1.01 15.39
C GLU A 131 -9.70 -0.04 16.56
N ASN A 132 -8.88 -0.40 17.54
CA ASN A 132 -8.63 0.44 18.70
C ASN A 132 -7.96 1.75 18.29
N TYR A 133 -6.99 1.69 17.39
CA TYR A 133 -6.30 2.88 16.89
C TYR A 133 -7.25 3.79 16.12
N THR A 134 -8.03 3.23 15.21
CA THR A 134 -8.96 3.98 14.39
C THR A 134 -10.03 4.65 15.26
N LYS A 135 -10.55 3.92 16.23
CA LYS A 135 -11.53 4.44 17.18
C LYS A 135 -10.96 5.60 17.99
N PHE A 136 -9.74 5.44 18.49
CA PHE A 136 -9.06 6.47 19.25
C PHE A 136 -8.82 7.73 18.42
N ALA A 137 -8.34 7.56 17.21
CA ALA A 137 -8.08 8.67 16.29
C ALA A 137 -9.37 9.41 15.94
N PHE A 138 -10.46 8.69 15.73
CA PHE A 138 -11.76 9.27 15.43
C PHE A 138 -12.30 10.07 16.62
N GLU A 139 -12.22 9.52 17.83
CA GLU A 139 -12.64 10.19 19.05
C GLU A 139 -11.82 11.47 19.27
N SER A 140 -10.52 11.40 19.03
CA SER A 140 -9.62 12.56 19.14
C SER A 140 -10.03 13.67 18.17
N LYS A 141 -10.43 13.34 16.95
CA LYS A 141 -10.93 14.33 15.98
C LYS A 141 -12.28 14.92 16.39
N ALA A 142 -13.09 14.15 17.05
CA ALA A 142 -14.41 14.61 17.49
C ALA A 142 -14.33 15.63 18.64
N VAL A 143 -13.22 15.67 19.36
CA VAL A 143 -13.00 16.59 20.48
C VAL A 143 -12.51 17.96 20.01
N ILE A 144 -11.99 18.04 18.80
CA ILE A 144 -11.54 19.28 18.19
C ILE A 144 -12.70 20.00 17.51
#